data_52782da3a9472f2bac6fef192bfcb40b
#
_entry.id   52782da3a9472f2bac6fef192bfcb40b
#
_cell.length_a   1.000
_cell.length_b   1.000
_cell.length_c   1.000
_cell.angle_alpha   90.00
_cell.angle_beta   90.00
_cell.angle_gamma   90.00
#
_symmetry.space_group_name_H-M   'P 1'
#
loop_
_entity.id
_entity.type
_entity.pdbx_description
1 polymer ?
#
loop_
_entity_poly.entity_id
_entity_poly.type
_entity_poly.pdbx_seq_one_letter_code
_entity_poly.pdbx_strand_id
1 'polypeptide(L)'
;MLFLIHFEVTVPADTPEDLKEQLRQGEHARAFELIEAGKLRRIWRPVGTADTCCMWEAESLEELHAAVRSLPLYPYMKLSVTPLVEH
;
A
#
# COMPACT_ATOMS: atom_id res chain seq x y z
N MET A 1 3.39 1.00 16.60
CA MET A 1 3.41 -0.44 16.21
C MET A 1 3.81 -0.55 14.76
N LEU A 2 4.66 -1.52 14.46
CA LEU A 2 5.12 -1.75 13.10
C LEU A 2 4.37 -2.92 12.46
N PHE A 3 4.11 -2.78 11.17
CA PHE A 3 3.43 -3.81 10.38
C PHE A 3 4.14 -3.97 9.04
N LEU A 4 4.32 -5.21 8.63
CA LEU A 4 4.80 -5.52 7.28
C LEU A 4 3.59 -5.89 6.44
N ILE A 5 3.42 -5.23 5.31
CA ILE A 5 2.29 -5.48 4.41
C ILE A 5 2.82 -5.86 3.04
N HIS A 6 2.29 -6.95 2.51
CA HIS A 6 2.56 -7.41 1.15
C HIS A 6 1.30 -7.17 0.31
N PHE A 7 1.44 -6.48 -0.81
CA PHE A 7 0.35 -6.19 -1.74
C PHE A 7 0.56 -6.90 -3.06
N GLU A 8 -0.51 -7.50 -3.56
CA GLU A 8 -0.65 -7.86 -4.97
C GLU A 8 -1.74 -6.96 -5.53
N VAL A 9 -1.48 -6.27 -6.63
CA VAL A 9 -2.46 -5.38 -7.25
C VAL A 9 -2.87 -5.95 -8.60
N THR A 10 -4.18 -6.13 -8.80
CA THR A 10 -4.72 -6.61 -10.07
C THR A 10 -5.86 -5.69 -10.49
N VAL A 11 -5.56 -4.82 -11.46
CA VAL A 11 -6.57 -3.98 -12.10
C VAL A 11 -7.14 -4.76 -13.28
N PRO A 12 -8.50 -4.80 -13.45
CA PRO A 12 -9.09 -5.53 -14.55
C PRO A 12 -8.50 -5.13 -15.90
N ALA A 13 -8.27 -6.13 -16.78
CA ALA A 13 -7.60 -5.92 -18.06
C ALA A 13 -8.36 -4.98 -19.00
N ASP A 14 -9.69 -4.90 -18.84
CA ASP A 14 -10.56 -4.05 -19.65
C ASP A 14 -10.69 -2.62 -19.10
N THR A 15 -9.95 -2.29 -18.05
CA THR A 15 -9.95 -0.93 -17.50
C THR A 15 -9.34 0.03 -18.53
N PRO A 16 -10.02 1.15 -18.85
CA PRO A 16 -9.46 2.15 -19.77
C PRO A 16 -8.09 2.65 -19.32
N GLU A 17 -7.19 2.88 -20.29
CA GLU A 17 -5.82 3.30 -19.98
C GLU A 17 -5.73 4.62 -19.24
N ASP A 18 -6.62 5.58 -19.55
CA ASP A 18 -6.66 6.86 -18.84
C ASP A 18 -7.03 6.68 -17.37
N LEU A 19 -7.95 5.75 -17.07
CA LEU A 19 -8.32 5.44 -15.70
C LEU A 19 -7.17 4.75 -14.95
N LYS A 20 -6.48 3.81 -15.62
CA LYS A 20 -5.30 3.16 -15.02
C LYS A 20 -4.25 4.20 -14.65
N GLU A 21 -4.00 5.17 -15.52
CA GLU A 21 -3.03 6.23 -15.27
C GLU A 21 -3.46 7.12 -14.12
N GLN A 22 -4.73 7.48 -14.03
CA GLN A 22 -5.28 8.26 -12.93
C GLN A 22 -5.11 7.51 -11.59
N LEU A 23 -5.40 6.21 -11.58
CA LEU A 23 -5.22 5.38 -10.39
C LEU A 23 -3.76 5.35 -9.96
N ARG A 24 -2.83 5.17 -10.91
CA ARG A 24 -1.41 5.13 -10.64
C ARG A 24 -0.90 6.45 -10.07
N GLN A 25 -1.30 7.58 -10.68
CA GLN A 25 -0.92 8.90 -10.21
C GLN A 25 -1.48 9.19 -8.82
N GLY A 26 -2.75 8.85 -8.60
CA GLY A 26 -3.40 9.03 -7.31
C GLY A 26 -2.74 8.17 -6.22
N GLU A 27 -2.36 6.95 -6.58
CA GLU A 27 -1.66 6.05 -5.66
C GLU A 27 -0.32 6.64 -5.24
N HIS A 28 0.48 7.14 -6.20
CA HIS A 28 1.78 7.76 -5.89
C HIS A 28 1.61 8.99 -5.01
N ALA A 29 0.64 9.83 -5.31
CA ALA A 29 0.39 11.05 -4.53
C ALA A 29 -0.01 10.71 -3.09
N ARG A 30 -0.91 9.73 -2.91
CA ARG A 30 -1.35 9.33 -1.58
C ARG A 30 -0.24 8.63 -0.81
N ALA A 31 0.53 7.77 -1.47
CA ALA A 31 1.68 7.10 -0.84
C ALA A 31 2.69 8.14 -0.34
N PHE A 32 2.96 9.17 -1.13
CA PHE A 32 3.85 10.25 -0.73
C PHE A 32 3.34 10.97 0.52
N GLU A 33 2.04 11.28 0.59
CA GLU A 33 1.43 11.87 1.78
C GLU A 33 1.63 10.99 3.02
N LEU A 34 1.45 9.68 2.86
CA LEU A 34 1.62 8.72 3.96
C LEU A 34 3.08 8.60 4.39
N ILE A 35 4.03 8.70 3.47
CA ILE A 35 5.46 8.75 3.78
C ILE A 35 5.77 10.01 4.58
N GLU A 36 5.29 11.16 4.14
CA GLU A 36 5.50 12.44 4.83
C GLU A 36 4.90 12.43 6.24
N ALA A 37 3.78 11.74 6.42
CA ALA A 37 3.13 11.61 7.72
C ALA A 37 3.81 10.58 8.64
N GLY A 38 4.85 9.89 8.16
CA GLY A 38 5.57 8.87 8.94
C GLY A 38 4.81 7.56 9.10
N LYS A 39 3.73 7.36 8.35
CA LYS A 39 2.92 6.14 8.41
C LYS A 39 3.46 5.04 7.52
N LEU A 40 3.89 5.39 6.31
CA LEU A 40 4.54 4.46 5.39
C LEU A 40 6.05 4.69 5.49
N ARG A 41 6.76 3.71 6.05
CA ARG A 41 8.17 3.87 6.44
C ARG A 41 9.14 3.38 5.39
N ARG A 42 8.88 2.25 4.76
CA ARG A 42 9.74 1.61 3.78
C ARG A 42 8.92 0.92 2.73
N ILE A 43 9.42 0.91 1.49
CA ILE A 43 8.77 0.24 0.37
C ILE A 43 9.82 -0.58 -0.37
N TRP A 44 9.51 -1.86 -0.62
CA TRP A 44 10.36 -2.77 -1.38
C TRP A 44 9.53 -3.51 -2.43
N ARG A 45 10.20 -3.98 -3.45
CA ARG A 45 9.61 -4.93 -4.41
C ARG A 45 10.29 -6.28 -4.20
N PRO A 46 9.56 -7.34 -3.84
CA PRO A 46 10.15 -8.68 -3.79
C PRO A 46 10.70 -9.07 -5.14
N VAL A 47 11.91 -9.62 -5.16
CA VAL A 47 12.59 -10.00 -6.39
C VAL A 47 11.74 -10.97 -7.20
N GLY A 48 11.62 -10.71 -8.51
CA GLY A 48 10.88 -11.59 -9.41
C GLY A 48 9.37 -11.40 -9.43
N THR A 49 8.86 -10.36 -8.75
CA THR A 49 7.43 -10.08 -8.69
C THR A 49 7.12 -8.66 -9.12
N ALA A 50 5.83 -8.39 -9.38
CA ALA A 50 5.30 -7.04 -9.53
C ALA A 50 4.64 -6.56 -8.24
N ASP A 51 4.81 -7.29 -7.16
CA ASP A 51 4.20 -6.99 -5.87
C ASP A 51 4.94 -5.88 -5.13
N THR A 52 4.34 -5.42 -4.04
CA THR A 52 4.96 -4.43 -3.16
C THR A 52 4.98 -4.99 -1.75
N CYS A 53 6.12 -4.83 -1.08
CA CYS A 53 6.26 -5.15 0.33
C CYS A 53 6.63 -3.85 1.04
N CYS A 54 5.92 -3.50 2.10
CA CYS A 54 6.16 -2.21 2.75
C CYS A 54 5.96 -2.29 4.26
N MET A 55 6.67 -1.39 4.94
CA MET A 55 6.60 -1.30 6.40
C MET A 55 5.81 -0.06 6.79
N TRP A 56 4.85 -0.25 7.69
CA TRP A 56 3.94 0.77 8.16
C TRP A 56 4.07 0.98 9.66
N GLU A 57 3.83 2.20 10.10
CA GLU A 57 3.71 2.58 11.50
C GLU A 57 2.29 3.02 11.78
N ALA A 58 1.64 2.47 12.81
CA ALA A 58 0.30 2.87 13.22
C ALA A 58 0.12 2.60 14.71
N GLU A 59 -0.75 3.38 15.35
CA GLU A 59 -1.06 3.24 16.77
C GLU A 59 -1.98 2.04 17.03
N SER A 60 -2.79 1.67 16.03
CA SER A 60 -3.79 0.61 16.14
C SER A 60 -4.05 -0.03 14.80
N LEU A 61 -4.75 -1.17 14.81
CA LEU A 61 -5.19 -1.83 13.57
C LEU A 61 -6.20 -0.96 12.82
N GLU A 62 -7.06 -0.25 13.54
CA GLU A 62 -8.04 0.65 12.94
C GLU A 62 -7.36 1.79 12.19
N GLU A 63 -6.32 2.37 12.78
CA GLU A 63 -5.54 3.42 12.12
C GLU A 63 -4.84 2.89 10.87
N LEU A 64 -4.23 1.71 10.97
CA LEU A 64 -3.58 1.07 9.83
C LEU A 64 -4.58 0.82 8.71
N HIS A 65 -5.74 0.27 9.05
CA HIS A 65 -6.80 -0.03 8.08
C HIS A 65 -7.26 1.23 7.36
N ALA A 66 -7.49 2.31 8.11
CA ALA A 66 -7.90 3.59 7.52
C ALA A 66 -6.85 4.13 6.55
N ALA A 67 -5.56 4.05 6.92
CA ALA A 67 -4.48 4.52 6.06
C ALA A 67 -4.38 3.69 4.78
N VAL A 68 -4.44 2.37 4.88
CA VAL A 68 -4.36 1.47 3.72
C VAL A 68 -5.58 1.66 2.80
N ARG A 69 -6.78 1.78 3.39
CA ARG A 69 -8.01 2.02 2.61
C ARG A 69 -7.99 3.33 1.84
N SER A 70 -7.21 4.30 2.30
CA SER A 70 -7.13 5.60 1.63
C SER A 70 -6.35 5.55 0.31
N LEU A 71 -5.67 4.45 0.03
CA LEU A 71 -4.93 4.26 -1.23
C LEU A 71 -5.92 4.00 -2.38
N PRO A 72 -5.82 4.75 -3.50
CA PRO A 72 -6.73 4.55 -4.64
C PRO A 72 -6.77 3.14 -5.20
N LEU A 73 -5.65 2.40 -5.12
CA LEU A 73 -5.60 1.02 -5.61
C LEU A 73 -6.13 -0.01 -4.63
N TYR A 74 -6.55 0.43 -3.43
CA TYR A 74 -7.01 -0.49 -2.39
C TYR A 74 -8.06 -1.50 -2.88
N PRO A 75 -9.09 -1.11 -3.66
CA PRO A 75 -10.11 -2.08 -4.13
C PRO A 75 -9.54 -3.19 -5.01
N TYR A 76 -8.34 -3.00 -5.55
CA TYR A 76 -7.68 -3.96 -6.45
C TYR A 76 -6.55 -4.72 -5.78
N MET A 77 -6.38 -4.53 -4.48
CA MET A 77 -5.30 -5.15 -3.73
C MET A 77 -5.73 -6.44 -3.07
N LYS A 78 -4.85 -7.42 -3.16
CA LYS A 78 -4.83 -8.56 -2.26
C LYS A 78 -3.65 -8.32 -1.33
N LEU A 79 -3.89 -8.25 -0.04
CA LEU A 79 -2.82 -7.91 0.90
C LEU A 79 -2.78 -8.86 2.08
N SER A 80 -1.60 -9.00 2.64
CA SER A 80 -1.39 -9.70 3.89
C SER A 80 -0.62 -8.80 4.86
N VAL A 81 -1.02 -8.84 6.13
CA VAL A 81 -0.48 -7.97 7.17
C VAL A 81 0.21 -8.83 8.22
N THR A 82 1.45 -8.47 8.52
CA THR A 82 2.23 -9.14 9.57
C THR A 82 2.60 -8.10 10.63
N PRO A 83 2.02 -8.18 11.84
CA PRO A 83 2.44 -7.30 12.92
C PRO A 83 3.86 -7.66 13.35
N LEU A 84 4.63 -6.65 13.70
CA LEU A 84 6.03 -6.81 14.08
C LEU A 84 6.27 -6.24 15.47
N VAL A 85 7.15 -6.86 16.21
CA VAL A 85 7.72 -6.28 17.44
C VAL A 85 9.23 -6.20 17.26
N GLU A 86 9.83 -5.18 17.86
CA GLU A 86 11.29 -5.11 17.89
C GLU A 86 11.83 -6.18 18.81
N HIS A 87 12.89 -6.81 18.35
CA HIS A 87 13.53 -7.87 19.11
C HIS A 87 14.55 -7.33 20.09
#